data_ee1d5b8cdcfcaf0e38c44e112d8f3272
#
_entry.id   ee1d5b8cdcfcaf0e38c44e112d8f3272
#
_cell.length_a   1.000
_cell.length_b   1.000
_cell.length_c   1.000
_cell.angle_alpha   90.00
_cell.angle_beta   90.00
_cell.angle_gamma   90.00
#
_symmetry.space_group_name_H-M   'P 1'
#
loop_
_entity.id
_entity.type
_entity.pdbx_description
1 polymer ?
#
loop_
_entity_poly.entity_id
_entity_poly.type
_entity_poly.pdbx_seq_one_letter_code
_entity_poly.pdbx_strand_id
1 'polypeptide(L)'
;MEENQSNQSEVKQENIKKEFKSFAISLKDFFLDLLDIREGTDKKDTIQKIKDGIHVKSHTAWILVFSIIIASIGLNISSSAVVIGAMLVSPLMGPILGIGLSIGINDIDTMKSSLSNLGVMVVISVITSFLFFSIPIFQEQTPELLARTKPDVRDVMIAIAGGLTLIVALSRYKEMTNTIAGIAIATALMPPLCTAGYGLAVGNLSFFGGAMFLFIINSIFIALATFVIIKFLKFPVVKYIDSASRKRIAQLASTVALIIFSYSIYTFVQLYKENTFEQNSMKYINDLEKATGAGIISKKINYVDKKIDLVNIGKKLTEAEQVEWKSKLKEY
;
A
#
# COMPACT_ATOMS: atom_id res chain seq x y z
N MET A 1 -68.64 10.76 7.52
CA MET A 1 -67.53 10.80 8.50
C MET A 1 -66.30 10.07 7.98
N GLU A 2 -66.40 8.99 7.21
CA GLU A 2 -65.27 8.23 6.67
C GLU A 2 -64.42 8.94 5.65
N GLU A 3 -65.05 9.78 4.79
CA GLU A 3 -64.38 10.53 3.73
C GLU A 3 -63.40 11.62 4.29
N ASN A 4 -63.72 12.18 5.46
CA ASN A 4 -62.88 13.17 6.14
C ASN A 4 -61.65 12.53 6.86
N GLN A 5 -61.76 11.26 7.27
CA GLN A 5 -60.63 10.54 7.88
C GLN A 5 -59.64 10.00 6.84
N SER A 6 -60.14 9.62 5.64
CA SER A 6 -59.27 9.21 4.52
C SER A 6 -58.42 10.40 4.02
N ASN A 7 -59.02 11.58 3.85
CA ASN A 7 -58.33 12.77 3.39
C ASN A 7 -57.26 13.29 4.38
N GLN A 8 -57.51 13.16 5.72
CA GLN A 8 -56.53 13.49 6.75
C GLN A 8 -55.37 12.50 6.80
N SER A 9 -55.59 11.21 6.51
CA SER A 9 -54.54 10.21 6.46
C SER A 9 -53.61 10.36 5.24
N GLU A 10 -54.15 10.74 4.09
CA GLU A 10 -53.39 11.03 2.86
C GLU A 10 -52.54 12.29 3.01
N VAL A 11 -53.06 13.37 3.57
CA VAL A 11 -52.32 14.62 3.87
C VAL A 11 -51.20 14.35 4.87
N LYS A 12 -51.45 13.52 5.88
CA LYS A 12 -50.42 13.13 6.87
C LYS A 12 -49.32 12.28 6.26
N GLN A 13 -49.65 11.35 5.36
CA GLN A 13 -48.65 10.55 4.64
C GLN A 13 -47.82 11.39 3.66
N GLU A 14 -48.44 12.37 2.99
CA GLU A 14 -47.73 13.27 2.08
C GLU A 14 -46.76 14.21 2.84
N ASN A 15 -47.16 14.69 4.00
CA ASN A 15 -46.28 15.49 4.89
C ASN A 15 -45.11 14.65 5.42
N ILE A 16 -45.34 13.42 5.86
CA ILE A 16 -44.27 12.51 6.29
C ILE A 16 -43.28 12.23 5.16
N LYS A 17 -43.79 12.02 3.92
CA LYS A 17 -42.92 11.82 2.75
C LYS A 17 -42.07 13.07 2.43
N LYS A 18 -42.65 14.27 2.57
CA LYS A 18 -41.93 15.54 2.36
C LYS A 18 -40.86 15.76 3.42
N GLU A 19 -41.18 15.49 4.69
CA GLU A 19 -40.21 15.58 5.80
C GLU A 19 -39.08 14.56 5.66
N PHE A 20 -39.38 13.32 5.30
CA PHE A 20 -38.37 12.29 5.05
C PHE A 20 -37.47 12.64 3.85
N LYS A 21 -38.04 13.20 2.78
CA LYS A 21 -37.24 13.68 1.64
C LYS A 21 -36.34 14.85 2.01
N SER A 22 -36.84 15.80 2.79
CA SER A 22 -36.07 16.93 3.33
C SER A 22 -34.94 16.46 4.23
N PHE A 23 -35.22 15.51 5.14
CA PHE A 23 -34.21 14.90 6.01
C PHE A 23 -33.14 14.16 5.20
N ALA A 24 -33.51 13.37 4.20
CA ALA A 24 -32.58 12.67 3.33
C ALA A 24 -31.67 13.62 2.54
N ILE A 25 -32.20 14.77 2.08
CA ILE A 25 -31.42 15.81 1.41
C ILE A 25 -30.45 16.46 2.41
N SER A 26 -30.91 16.86 3.59
CA SER A 26 -30.07 17.46 4.62
C SER A 26 -28.97 16.51 5.08
N LEU A 27 -29.28 15.21 5.21
CA LEU A 27 -28.30 14.18 5.55
C LEU A 27 -27.25 14.01 4.45
N LYS A 28 -27.70 14.02 3.18
CA LYS A 28 -26.80 13.98 2.02
C LYS A 28 -25.89 15.21 1.98
N ASP A 29 -26.43 16.40 2.19
CA ASP A 29 -25.67 17.65 2.17
C ASP A 29 -24.66 17.68 3.34
N PHE A 30 -25.08 17.22 4.52
CA PHE A 30 -24.17 17.06 5.68
C PHE A 30 -23.01 16.11 5.37
N PHE A 31 -23.27 14.94 4.76
CA PHE A 31 -22.20 14.01 4.38
C PHE A 31 -21.31 14.55 3.27
N LEU A 32 -21.87 15.30 2.31
CA LEU A 32 -21.06 15.95 1.27
C LEU A 32 -20.14 17.01 1.85
N ASP A 33 -20.62 17.80 2.79
CA ASP A 33 -19.84 18.82 3.49
C ASP A 33 -18.77 18.19 4.39
N LEU A 34 -19.15 17.17 5.17
CA LEU A 34 -18.22 16.41 6.02
C LEU A 34 -17.08 15.74 5.21
N LEU A 35 -17.39 15.27 4.00
CA LEU A 35 -16.43 14.59 3.11
C LEU A 35 -15.72 15.56 2.16
N ASP A 36 -16.06 16.85 2.15
CA ASP A 36 -15.36 17.82 1.31
C ASP A 36 -13.97 18.13 1.87
N ILE A 37 -12.97 17.48 1.28
CA ILE A 37 -11.56 17.70 1.62
C ILE A 37 -10.97 18.95 0.96
N ARG A 38 -11.74 19.72 0.19
CA ARG A 38 -11.26 20.91 -0.52
C ARG A 38 -11.22 22.14 0.38
N GLU A 39 -12.15 22.25 1.33
CA GLU A 39 -12.15 23.32 2.31
C GLU A 39 -10.95 23.19 3.27
N GLY A 40 -10.27 24.30 3.52
CA GLY A 40 -9.11 24.35 4.43
C GLY A 40 -7.80 23.79 3.84
N THR A 41 -7.75 23.49 2.52
CA THR A 41 -6.52 23.04 1.84
C THR A 41 -5.61 24.21 1.50
N ASP A 42 -4.40 24.26 2.08
CA ASP A 42 -3.33 25.18 1.64
C ASP A 42 -2.41 24.50 0.63
N LYS A 43 -2.69 24.77 -0.66
CA LYS A 43 -1.95 24.17 -1.77
C LYS A 43 -0.50 24.60 -1.84
N LYS A 44 -0.18 25.86 -1.47
CA LYS A 44 1.21 26.39 -1.52
C LYS A 44 2.04 25.79 -0.40
N ASP A 45 1.53 25.80 0.81
CA ASP A 45 2.18 25.21 1.98
C ASP A 45 2.38 23.68 1.80
N THR A 46 1.39 22.99 1.26
CA THR A 46 1.50 21.54 0.95
C THR A 46 2.62 21.26 -0.04
N ILE A 47 2.70 22.01 -1.15
CA ILE A 47 3.78 21.86 -2.14
C ILE A 47 5.13 22.09 -1.46
N GLN A 48 5.25 23.14 -0.63
CA GLN A 48 6.49 23.46 0.05
C GLN A 48 6.90 22.38 1.03
N LYS A 49 5.98 21.91 1.88
CA LYS A 49 6.23 20.81 2.84
C LYS A 49 6.72 19.54 2.16
N ILE A 50 6.09 19.16 1.03
CA ILE A 50 6.55 18.00 0.27
C ILE A 50 7.94 18.23 -0.31
N LYS A 51 8.19 19.41 -0.92
CA LYS A 51 9.50 19.75 -1.49
C LYS A 51 10.61 19.77 -0.43
N ASP A 52 10.35 20.31 0.74
CA ASP A 52 11.30 20.33 1.85
C ASP A 52 11.64 18.92 2.35
N GLY A 53 10.67 18.00 2.30
CA GLY A 53 10.85 16.59 2.67
C GLY A 53 11.63 15.75 1.64
N ILE A 54 11.85 16.23 0.41
CA ILE A 54 12.57 15.48 -0.64
C ILE A 54 14.06 15.43 -0.39
N HIS A 55 14.65 16.51 0.13
CA HIS A 55 16.10 16.68 0.18
C HIS A 55 16.75 15.85 1.29
N VAL A 56 17.72 15.00 0.90
CA VAL A 56 18.59 14.30 1.84
C VAL A 56 19.68 15.28 2.33
N LYS A 57 19.53 15.78 3.55
CA LYS A 57 20.58 16.52 4.26
C LYS A 57 21.41 15.56 5.11
N SER A 58 22.62 15.95 5.54
CA SER A 58 23.47 15.08 6.37
C SER A 58 22.77 14.48 7.57
N HIS A 59 22.02 15.27 8.34
CA HIS A 59 21.28 14.78 9.49
C HIS A 59 20.16 13.78 9.11
N THR A 60 19.51 13.99 7.96
CA THR A 60 18.48 13.08 7.45
C THR A 60 19.07 11.71 7.10
N ALA A 61 20.28 11.68 6.51
CA ALA A 61 20.99 10.43 6.21
C ALA A 61 21.33 9.65 7.48
N TRP A 62 21.82 10.32 8.54
CA TRP A 62 22.10 9.67 9.82
C TRP A 62 20.84 9.16 10.52
N ILE A 63 19.75 9.94 10.48
CA ILE A 63 18.46 9.48 11.00
C ILE A 63 18.00 8.22 10.26
N LEU A 64 18.17 8.16 8.94
CA LEU A 64 17.85 6.98 8.15
C LEU A 64 18.68 5.78 8.55
N VAL A 65 20.00 5.93 8.70
CA VAL A 65 20.93 4.85 9.13
C VAL A 65 20.48 4.29 10.49
N PHE A 66 20.27 5.14 11.49
CA PHE A 66 19.87 4.68 12.82
C PHE A 66 18.48 4.04 12.81
N SER A 67 17.53 4.61 12.05
CA SER A 67 16.19 4.02 11.95
C SER A 67 16.22 2.64 11.26
N ILE A 68 17.08 2.44 10.24
CA ILE A 68 17.29 1.14 9.58
C ILE A 68 17.89 0.11 10.57
N ILE A 69 18.86 0.52 11.39
CA ILE A 69 19.44 -0.37 12.43
C ILE A 69 18.34 -0.79 13.41
N ILE A 70 17.57 0.15 13.94
CA ILE A 70 16.48 -0.16 14.88
C ILE A 70 15.42 -1.07 14.23
N ALA A 71 15.05 -0.81 12.97
CA ALA A 71 14.11 -1.66 12.25
C ALA A 71 14.67 -3.07 12.00
N SER A 72 15.95 -3.18 11.66
CA SER A 72 16.62 -4.47 11.47
C SER A 72 16.67 -5.29 12.76
N ILE A 73 16.94 -4.63 13.90
CA ILE A 73 16.83 -5.27 15.24
C ILE A 73 15.40 -5.74 15.47
N GLY A 74 14.41 -4.87 15.23
CA GLY A 74 12.99 -5.19 15.41
C GLY A 74 12.54 -6.40 14.58
N LEU A 75 12.98 -6.49 13.31
CA LEU A 75 12.72 -7.63 12.42
C LEU A 75 13.41 -8.91 12.92
N ASN A 76 14.64 -8.79 13.40
CA ASN A 76 15.42 -9.92 13.92
C ASN A 76 14.80 -10.54 15.18
N ILE A 77 14.28 -9.71 16.09
CA ILE A 77 13.61 -10.19 17.33
C ILE A 77 12.09 -10.38 17.15
N SER A 78 11.56 -10.27 15.94
CA SER A 78 10.13 -10.35 15.63
C SER A 78 9.25 -9.38 16.44
N SER A 79 9.77 -8.18 16.75
CA SER A 79 9.05 -7.15 17.50
C SER A 79 8.46 -6.08 16.58
N SER A 80 7.17 -6.22 16.24
CA SER A 80 6.45 -5.23 15.42
C SER A 80 6.46 -3.84 16.06
N ALA A 81 6.46 -3.74 17.41
CA ALA A 81 6.47 -2.45 18.09
C ALA A 81 7.79 -1.67 17.85
N VAL A 82 8.94 -2.36 17.90
CA VAL A 82 10.25 -1.76 17.61
C VAL A 82 10.33 -1.33 16.14
N VAL A 83 9.84 -2.17 15.24
CA VAL A 83 9.78 -1.86 13.81
C VAL A 83 8.95 -0.62 13.55
N ILE A 84 7.74 -0.52 14.14
CA ILE A 84 6.87 0.66 14.02
C ILE A 84 7.57 1.92 14.58
N GLY A 85 8.22 1.84 15.73
CA GLY A 85 8.99 2.95 16.31
C GLY A 85 10.09 3.46 15.37
N ALA A 86 10.83 2.57 14.73
CA ALA A 86 11.86 2.93 13.75
C ALA A 86 11.26 3.63 12.51
N MET A 87 10.12 3.15 12.04
CA MET A 87 9.43 3.70 10.86
C MET A 87 8.99 5.14 11.06
N LEU A 88 8.57 5.51 12.27
CA LEU A 88 8.11 6.87 12.60
C LEU A 88 9.19 7.93 12.40
N VAL A 89 10.44 7.54 12.50
CA VAL A 89 11.61 8.45 12.40
C VAL A 89 12.16 8.49 10.97
N SER A 90 11.74 7.54 10.12
CA SER A 90 12.31 7.35 8.77
C SER A 90 11.93 8.47 7.79
N PRO A 91 12.91 9.04 7.07
CA PRO A 91 12.67 10.11 6.09
C PRO A 91 12.25 9.62 4.69
N LEU A 92 12.03 8.33 4.48
CA LEU A 92 11.76 7.73 3.15
C LEU A 92 10.51 8.27 2.44
N MET A 93 9.56 8.83 3.18
CA MET A 93 8.28 9.28 2.62
C MET A 93 8.39 10.49 1.70
N GLY A 94 9.24 11.47 2.04
CA GLY A 94 9.34 12.73 1.33
C GLY A 94 9.56 12.57 -0.18
N PRO A 95 10.57 11.82 -0.62
CA PRO A 95 10.82 11.60 -2.04
C PRO A 95 9.68 10.87 -2.77
N ILE A 96 8.99 9.93 -2.13
CA ILE A 96 7.88 9.19 -2.75
C ILE A 96 6.66 10.10 -2.98
N LEU A 97 6.31 10.93 -1.97
CA LEU A 97 5.29 11.97 -2.13
C LEU A 97 5.68 12.99 -3.20
N GLY A 98 6.98 13.34 -3.25
CA GLY A 98 7.55 14.22 -4.27
C GLY A 98 7.38 13.69 -5.69
N ILE A 99 7.49 12.38 -5.91
CA ILE A 99 7.19 11.74 -7.21
C ILE A 99 5.70 11.93 -7.55
N GLY A 100 4.78 11.61 -6.65
CA GLY A 100 3.35 11.78 -6.87
C GLY A 100 2.94 13.24 -7.13
N LEU A 101 3.48 14.17 -6.33
CA LEU A 101 3.28 15.61 -6.52
C LEU A 101 3.78 16.06 -7.88
N SER A 102 5.02 15.74 -8.23
CA SER A 102 5.69 16.20 -9.46
C SER A 102 4.91 15.78 -10.72
N ILE A 103 4.39 14.57 -10.75
CA ILE A 103 3.52 14.11 -11.83
C ILE A 103 2.20 14.90 -11.82
N GLY A 104 1.64 15.13 -10.63
CA GLY A 104 0.37 15.85 -10.44
C GLY A 104 0.41 17.28 -10.95
N ILE A 105 1.50 18.01 -10.72
CA ILE A 105 1.69 19.42 -11.10
C ILE A 105 2.60 19.63 -12.31
N ASN A 106 3.07 18.57 -12.96
CA ASN A 106 4.01 18.58 -14.10
C ASN A 106 5.35 19.27 -13.77
N ASP A 107 5.92 19.05 -12.59
CA ASP A 107 7.19 19.64 -12.15
C ASP A 107 8.34 18.63 -12.32
N ILE A 108 9.08 18.75 -13.45
CA ILE A 108 10.18 17.85 -13.80
C ILE A 108 11.35 17.96 -12.83
N ASP A 109 11.66 19.16 -12.36
CA ASP A 109 12.81 19.40 -11.48
C ASP A 109 12.56 18.74 -10.11
N THR A 110 11.34 18.86 -9.59
CA THR A 110 10.90 18.14 -8.40
C THR A 110 10.93 16.62 -8.62
N MET A 111 10.53 16.12 -9.80
CA MET A 111 10.56 14.69 -10.11
C MET A 111 11.97 14.12 -10.11
N LYS A 112 12.92 14.80 -10.80
CA LYS A 112 14.32 14.38 -10.83
C LYS A 112 14.95 14.37 -9.44
N SER A 113 14.72 15.42 -8.66
CA SER A 113 15.19 15.51 -7.28
C SER A 113 14.62 14.39 -6.42
N SER A 114 13.32 14.12 -6.52
CA SER A 114 12.65 13.06 -5.76
C SER A 114 13.21 11.69 -6.10
N LEU A 115 13.36 11.37 -7.38
CA LEU A 115 13.84 10.06 -7.82
C LEU A 115 15.31 9.86 -7.43
N SER A 116 16.16 10.88 -7.57
CA SER A 116 17.56 10.82 -7.17
C SER A 116 17.71 10.62 -5.66
N ASN A 117 17.00 11.41 -4.86
CA ASN A 117 17.06 11.29 -3.40
C ASN A 117 16.49 9.96 -2.91
N LEU A 118 15.40 9.47 -3.52
CA LEU A 118 14.87 8.13 -3.22
C LEU A 118 15.92 7.06 -3.49
N GLY A 119 16.58 7.10 -4.64
CA GLY A 119 17.66 6.16 -4.98
C GLY A 119 18.79 6.17 -3.96
N VAL A 120 19.26 7.33 -3.54
CA VAL A 120 20.28 7.47 -2.49
C VAL A 120 19.80 6.88 -1.17
N MET A 121 18.57 7.17 -0.74
CA MET A 121 18.01 6.62 0.50
C MET A 121 17.86 5.09 0.46
N VAL A 122 17.43 4.54 -0.68
CA VAL A 122 17.34 3.08 -0.87
C VAL A 122 18.71 2.42 -0.74
N VAL A 123 19.73 2.97 -1.40
CA VAL A 123 21.10 2.44 -1.33
C VAL A 123 21.63 2.50 0.09
N ILE A 124 21.49 3.63 0.79
CA ILE A 124 21.89 3.76 2.20
C ILE A 124 21.17 2.72 3.07
N SER A 125 19.86 2.55 2.89
CA SER A 125 19.05 1.61 3.67
C SER A 125 19.49 0.17 3.47
N VAL A 126 19.66 -0.25 2.22
CA VAL A 126 20.06 -1.62 1.88
C VAL A 126 21.48 -1.91 2.38
N ILE A 127 22.43 -0.97 2.20
CA ILE A 127 23.80 -1.13 2.69
C ILE A 127 23.82 -1.20 4.21
N THR A 128 23.11 -0.32 4.91
CA THR A 128 23.06 -0.33 6.39
C THR A 128 22.50 -1.64 6.92
N SER A 129 21.39 -2.11 6.35
CA SER A 129 20.78 -3.38 6.72
C SER A 129 21.67 -4.58 6.37
N PHE A 130 22.32 -4.57 5.21
CA PHE A 130 23.28 -5.58 4.81
C PHE A 130 24.44 -5.69 5.84
N LEU A 131 25.03 -4.56 6.24
CA LEU A 131 26.09 -4.54 7.23
C LEU A 131 25.64 -5.08 8.59
N PHE A 132 24.42 -4.73 9.02
CA PHE A 132 23.84 -5.24 10.25
C PHE A 132 23.67 -6.78 10.21
N PHE A 133 23.05 -7.31 9.17
CA PHE A 133 22.80 -8.75 9.04
C PHE A 133 24.04 -9.55 8.58
N SER A 134 25.14 -8.88 8.20
CA SER A 134 26.43 -9.56 7.96
C SER A 134 27.06 -10.08 9.25
N ILE A 135 26.60 -9.62 10.41
CA ILE A 135 27.01 -10.14 11.71
C ILE A 135 26.31 -11.49 11.95
N PRO A 136 27.06 -12.61 12.12
CA PRO A 136 26.50 -13.98 12.14
C PRO A 136 25.37 -14.21 13.14
N ILE A 137 25.42 -13.55 14.32
CA ILE A 137 24.40 -13.68 15.37
C ILE A 137 23.03 -13.17 14.96
N PHE A 138 22.92 -12.32 13.89
CA PHE A 138 21.67 -11.72 13.42
C PHE A 138 21.13 -12.37 12.13
N GLN A 139 21.74 -13.45 11.65
CA GLN A 139 21.36 -14.10 10.39
C GLN A 139 20.18 -15.08 10.53
N GLU A 140 19.61 -15.21 11.70
CA GLU A 140 18.45 -16.08 11.89
C GLU A 140 17.24 -15.57 11.09
N GLN A 141 16.61 -16.48 10.34
CA GLN A 141 15.42 -16.17 9.56
C GLN A 141 14.20 -16.11 10.46
N THR A 142 13.61 -14.93 10.60
CA THR A 142 12.40 -14.72 11.41
C THR A 142 11.14 -14.72 10.55
N PRO A 143 9.95 -15.02 11.12
CA PRO A 143 8.67 -14.92 10.42
C PRO A 143 8.40 -13.51 9.87
N GLU A 144 8.85 -12.47 10.58
CA GLU A 144 8.70 -11.07 10.14
C GLU A 144 9.52 -10.78 8.87
N LEU A 145 10.74 -11.30 8.77
CA LEU A 145 11.57 -11.20 7.56
C LEU A 145 10.91 -11.95 6.40
N LEU A 146 10.42 -13.18 6.64
CA LEU A 146 9.79 -13.99 5.63
C LEU A 146 8.51 -13.33 5.08
N ALA A 147 7.70 -12.71 5.93
CA ALA A 147 6.47 -12.02 5.53
C ALA A 147 6.73 -10.85 4.56
N ARG A 148 7.94 -10.30 4.51
CA ARG A 148 8.31 -9.18 3.61
C ARG A 148 8.96 -9.62 2.30
N THR A 149 9.03 -10.91 2.02
CA THR A 149 9.62 -11.43 0.77
C THR A 149 8.62 -11.62 -0.36
N LYS A 150 7.33 -11.58 -0.05
CA LYS A 150 6.25 -11.71 -1.04
C LYS A 150 5.24 -10.60 -0.86
N PRO A 151 4.87 -9.87 -1.92
CA PRO A 151 3.82 -8.87 -1.84
C PRO A 151 2.47 -9.55 -1.60
N ASP A 152 1.66 -8.94 -0.73
CA ASP A 152 0.28 -9.31 -0.46
C ASP A 152 -0.65 -8.16 -0.91
N VAL A 153 -1.88 -8.49 -1.29
CA VAL A 153 -2.91 -7.49 -1.60
C VAL A 153 -3.13 -6.52 -0.44
N ARG A 154 -3.03 -7.02 0.78
CA ARG A 154 -3.18 -6.21 2.01
C ARG A 154 -2.11 -5.13 2.11
N ASP A 155 -0.86 -5.42 1.74
CA ASP A 155 0.23 -4.43 1.74
C ASP A 155 -0.08 -3.28 0.77
N VAL A 156 -0.58 -3.61 -0.42
CA VAL A 156 -0.98 -2.61 -1.42
C VAL A 156 -2.16 -1.76 -0.94
N MET A 157 -3.16 -2.37 -0.31
CA MET A 157 -4.29 -1.62 0.28
C MET A 157 -3.83 -0.67 1.38
N ILE A 158 -2.89 -1.10 2.23
CA ILE A 158 -2.27 -0.25 3.26
C ILE A 158 -1.50 0.90 2.61
N ALA A 159 -0.74 0.63 1.55
CA ALA A 159 0.01 1.66 0.82
C ALA A 159 -0.92 2.73 0.20
N ILE A 160 -2.03 2.31 -0.40
CA ILE A 160 -3.03 3.23 -0.95
C ILE A 160 -3.70 4.05 0.17
N ALA A 161 -4.27 3.38 1.16
CA ALA A 161 -4.96 4.05 2.26
C ALA A 161 -4.04 4.99 3.03
N GLY A 162 -2.81 4.54 3.34
CA GLY A 162 -1.79 5.34 3.98
C GLY A 162 -1.37 6.53 3.13
N GLY A 163 -1.16 6.35 1.82
CA GLY A 163 -0.83 7.43 0.89
C GLY A 163 -1.92 8.49 0.82
N LEU A 164 -3.20 8.08 0.74
CA LEU A 164 -4.34 8.98 0.76
C LEU A 164 -4.43 9.75 2.11
N THR A 165 -4.29 9.06 3.22
CA THR A 165 -4.34 9.66 4.56
C THR A 165 -3.24 10.72 4.72
N LEU A 166 -2.01 10.40 4.32
CA LEU A 166 -0.89 11.31 4.48
C LEU A 166 -1.05 12.58 3.64
N ILE A 167 -1.40 12.46 2.36
CA ILE A 167 -1.52 13.63 1.51
C ILE A 167 -2.70 14.52 1.94
N VAL A 168 -3.80 13.94 2.43
CA VAL A 168 -4.91 14.69 3.02
C VAL A 168 -4.45 15.41 4.29
N ALA A 169 -3.72 14.73 5.18
CA ALA A 169 -3.18 15.33 6.40
C ALA A 169 -2.20 16.48 6.12
N LEU A 170 -1.29 16.31 5.15
CA LEU A 170 -0.35 17.35 4.73
C LEU A 170 -1.02 18.55 4.06
N SER A 171 -2.17 18.34 3.42
CA SER A 171 -2.90 19.39 2.72
C SER A 171 -3.71 20.31 3.63
N ARG A 172 -3.93 19.92 4.89
CA ARG A 172 -4.70 20.71 5.87
C ARG A 172 -3.83 21.76 6.58
N TYR A 173 -4.41 22.94 6.76
CA TYR A 173 -3.79 24.04 7.46
C TYR A 173 -3.87 23.80 8.98
N LYS A 174 -2.71 23.77 9.64
CA LYS A 174 -2.50 23.84 11.11
C LYS A 174 -2.83 22.64 12.03
N GLU A 175 -3.57 21.62 11.69
CA GLU A 175 -4.16 20.78 12.75
C GLU A 175 -3.67 19.33 12.88
N MET A 176 -2.89 18.81 11.97
CA MET A 176 -2.41 17.43 12.12
C MET A 176 -0.89 17.33 12.13
N THR A 177 -0.39 16.90 13.26
CA THR A 177 0.99 16.43 13.38
C THR A 177 1.23 15.32 12.36
N ASN A 178 2.22 15.52 11.47
CA ASN A 178 2.66 14.58 10.43
C ASN A 178 2.93 13.15 10.95
N THR A 179 2.92 12.98 12.26
CA THR A 179 3.28 11.77 12.97
C THR A 179 2.30 10.63 12.73
N ILE A 180 0.99 10.88 12.77
CA ILE A 180 -0.03 9.80 12.68
C ILE A 180 -0.15 9.26 11.26
N ALA A 181 -0.11 10.14 10.26
CA ALA A 181 -0.15 9.74 8.85
C ALA A 181 1.13 9.02 8.42
N GLY A 182 2.28 9.39 9.01
CA GLY A 182 3.56 8.73 8.78
C GLY A 182 3.58 7.26 9.21
N ILE A 183 2.84 6.90 10.25
CA ILE A 183 2.81 5.53 10.77
C ILE A 183 2.30 4.53 9.74
N ALA A 184 1.17 4.79 9.10
CA ALA A 184 0.55 3.85 8.18
C ALA A 184 1.40 3.59 6.92
N ILE A 185 2.13 4.60 6.43
CA ILE A 185 2.96 4.48 5.22
C ILE A 185 4.33 3.89 5.53
N ALA A 186 4.90 4.26 6.67
CA ALA A 186 6.20 3.75 7.08
C ALA A 186 6.19 2.23 7.18
N THR A 187 5.07 1.60 7.59
CA THR A 187 4.91 0.15 7.66
C THR A 187 5.11 -0.56 6.32
N ALA A 188 4.85 0.12 5.21
CA ALA A 188 4.92 -0.45 3.87
C ALA A 188 6.30 -0.31 3.19
N LEU A 189 7.19 0.59 3.67
CA LEU A 189 8.41 0.95 2.95
C LEU A 189 9.69 0.44 3.60
N MET A 190 9.84 0.62 4.90
CA MET A 190 11.12 0.39 5.58
C MET A 190 11.44 -1.10 5.79
N PRO A 191 10.51 -1.95 6.27
CA PRO A 191 10.79 -3.37 6.47
C PRO A 191 11.22 -4.11 5.20
N PRO A 192 10.62 -3.86 4.02
CA PRO A 192 11.10 -4.47 2.79
C PRO A 192 12.56 -4.12 2.47
N LEU A 193 13.01 -2.87 2.70
CA LEU A 193 14.41 -2.48 2.48
C LEU A 193 15.35 -3.18 3.45
N CYS A 194 14.95 -3.34 4.72
CA CYS A 194 15.71 -4.10 5.69
C CYS A 194 15.80 -5.58 5.31
N THR A 195 14.69 -6.17 4.84
CA THR A 195 14.66 -7.56 4.38
C THR A 195 15.47 -7.75 3.10
N ALA A 196 15.53 -6.75 2.21
CA ALA A 196 16.42 -6.78 1.05
C ALA A 196 17.90 -6.82 1.47
N GLY A 197 18.30 -6.00 2.44
CA GLY A 197 19.65 -6.04 3.03
C GLY A 197 19.96 -7.40 3.68
N TYR A 198 19.02 -7.97 4.41
CA TYR A 198 19.11 -9.32 4.95
C TYR A 198 19.33 -10.35 3.84
N GLY A 199 18.53 -10.32 2.76
CA GLY A 199 18.67 -11.23 1.63
C GLY A 199 20.06 -11.21 1.01
N LEU A 200 20.67 -10.03 0.89
CA LEU A 200 22.06 -9.89 0.42
C LEU A 200 23.06 -10.46 1.43
N ALA A 201 22.87 -10.23 2.72
CA ALA A 201 23.77 -10.68 3.77
C ALA A 201 23.84 -12.22 3.87
N VAL A 202 22.71 -12.90 3.68
CA VAL A 202 22.65 -14.37 3.69
C VAL A 202 22.82 -15.01 2.31
N GLY A 203 23.12 -14.22 1.27
CA GLY A 203 23.31 -14.69 -0.10
C GLY A 203 22.03 -15.20 -0.80
N ASN A 204 20.86 -14.82 -0.32
CA ASN A 204 19.57 -15.25 -0.88
C ASN A 204 18.96 -14.17 -1.78
N LEU A 205 19.23 -14.28 -3.10
CA LEU A 205 18.73 -13.33 -4.09
C LEU A 205 17.20 -13.35 -4.22
N SER A 206 16.51 -14.43 -3.87
CA SER A 206 15.05 -14.49 -3.88
C SER A 206 14.45 -13.60 -2.79
N PHE A 207 15.07 -13.57 -1.59
CA PHE A 207 14.69 -12.63 -0.52
C PHE A 207 14.93 -11.18 -0.95
N PHE A 208 16.10 -10.87 -1.51
CA PHE A 208 16.42 -9.56 -2.02
C PHE A 208 15.40 -9.09 -3.06
N GLY A 209 15.17 -9.92 -4.09
CA GLY A 209 14.28 -9.57 -5.20
C GLY A 209 12.82 -9.41 -4.76
N GLY A 210 12.32 -10.32 -3.92
CA GLY A 210 10.95 -10.25 -3.39
C GLY A 210 10.73 -9.01 -2.51
N ALA A 211 11.66 -8.71 -1.63
CA ALA A 211 11.57 -7.54 -0.75
C ALA A 211 11.72 -6.22 -1.53
N MET A 212 12.62 -6.14 -2.49
CA MET A 212 12.74 -4.97 -3.37
C MET A 212 11.49 -4.76 -4.22
N PHE A 213 10.91 -5.85 -4.72
CA PHE A 213 9.65 -5.78 -5.48
C PHE A 213 8.50 -5.25 -4.62
N LEU A 214 8.36 -5.72 -3.38
CA LEU A 214 7.39 -5.22 -2.42
C LEU A 214 7.58 -3.72 -2.13
N PHE A 215 8.83 -3.28 -1.92
CA PHE A 215 9.15 -1.86 -1.73
C PHE A 215 8.73 -1.02 -2.94
N ILE A 216 9.07 -1.47 -4.16
CA ILE A 216 8.77 -0.74 -5.40
C ILE A 216 7.26 -0.62 -5.60
N ILE A 217 6.51 -1.72 -5.45
CA ILE A 217 5.04 -1.71 -5.58
C ILE A 217 4.43 -0.73 -4.59
N ASN A 218 4.77 -0.81 -3.31
CA ASN A 218 4.24 0.07 -2.28
C ASN A 218 4.58 1.54 -2.55
N SER A 219 5.81 1.83 -2.98
CA SER A 219 6.23 3.18 -3.37
C SER A 219 5.40 3.75 -4.52
N ILE A 220 5.11 2.93 -5.53
CA ILE A 220 4.30 3.34 -6.69
C ILE A 220 2.85 3.63 -6.24
N PHE A 221 2.26 2.80 -5.40
CA PHE A 221 0.88 3.02 -4.94
C PHE A 221 0.76 4.24 -4.02
N ILE A 222 1.75 4.53 -3.19
CA ILE A 222 1.79 5.77 -2.39
C ILE A 222 1.91 7.00 -3.31
N ALA A 223 2.80 6.95 -4.31
CA ALA A 223 2.95 8.03 -5.29
C ALA A 223 1.66 8.20 -6.12
N LEU A 224 0.98 7.11 -6.49
CA LEU A 224 -0.32 7.15 -7.17
C LEU A 224 -1.41 7.78 -6.30
N ALA A 225 -1.50 7.40 -5.03
CA ALA A 225 -2.44 7.99 -4.09
C ALA A 225 -2.21 9.52 -3.97
N THR A 226 -0.95 9.92 -3.86
CA THR A 226 -0.55 11.34 -3.85
C THR A 226 -0.99 12.04 -5.13
N PHE A 227 -0.68 11.48 -6.30
CA PHE A 227 -1.09 12.01 -7.60
C PHE A 227 -2.59 12.21 -7.70
N VAL A 228 -3.39 11.21 -7.30
CA VAL A 228 -4.86 11.27 -7.34
C VAL A 228 -5.39 12.43 -6.51
N ILE A 229 -4.92 12.59 -5.27
CA ILE A 229 -5.36 13.69 -4.41
C ILE A 229 -4.90 15.04 -4.94
N ILE A 230 -3.67 15.17 -5.43
CA ILE A 230 -3.16 16.42 -6.05
C ILE A 230 -4.05 16.83 -7.24
N LYS A 231 -4.46 15.88 -8.09
CA LYS A 231 -5.38 16.13 -9.20
C LYS A 231 -6.79 16.45 -8.72
N PHE A 232 -7.31 15.70 -7.75
CA PHE A 232 -8.64 15.92 -7.19
C PHE A 232 -8.80 17.30 -6.54
N LEU A 233 -7.79 17.74 -5.79
CA LEU A 233 -7.74 19.06 -5.16
C LEU A 233 -7.37 20.19 -6.13
N LYS A 234 -7.10 19.88 -7.41
CA LYS A 234 -6.76 20.86 -8.47
C LYS A 234 -5.60 21.77 -8.07
N PHE A 235 -4.46 21.16 -7.73
CA PHE A 235 -3.23 21.92 -7.47
C PHE A 235 -2.75 22.67 -8.72
N PRO A 236 -2.08 23.83 -8.55
CA PRO A 236 -1.59 24.61 -9.69
C PRO A 236 -0.51 23.85 -10.46
N VAL A 237 -0.66 23.78 -11.76
CA VAL A 237 0.31 23.11 -12.66
C VAL A 237 1.45 24.10 -12.98
N VAL A 238 2.68 23.62 -12.95
CA VAL A 238 3.85 24.41 -13.34
C VAL A 238 3.78 24.75 -14.83
N LYS A 239 3.82 26.04 -15.15
CA LYS A 239 3.84 26.54 -16.54
C LYS A 239 5.28 26.83 -16.93
N TYR A 240 5.80 26.10 -17.91
CA TYR A 240 7.11 26.38 -18.50
C TYR A 240 6.97 27.43 -19.61
N ILE A 241 7.46 28.63 -19.37
CA ILE A 241 7.29 29.78 -20.26
C ILE A 241 8.21 29.67 -21.48
N ASP A 242 9.39 29.04 -21.38
CA ASP A 242 10.49 29.22 -22.33
C ASP A 242 11.05 28.00 -23.03
N SER A 243 10.45 26.83 -23.01
CA SER A 243 10.96 25.79 -23.92
C SER A 243 9.92 24.73 -24.28
N ALA A 244 9.68 24.58 -25.58
CA ALA A 244 8.96 23.45 -26.17
C ALA A 244 9.57 22.10 -25.71
N SER A 245 10.88 22.06 -25.48
CA SER A 245 11.60 20.91 -24.96
C SER A 245 11.20 20.52 -23.54
N ARG A 246 11.10 21.46 -22.59
CA ARG A 246 10.66 21.17 -21.22
C ARG A 246 9.20 20.67 -21.17
N LYS A 247 8.34 21.26 -21.99
CA LYS A 247 6.95 20.81 -22.11
C LYS A 247 6.88 19.37 -22.64
N ARG A 248 7.66 19.02 -23.65
CA ARG A 248 7.74 17.66 -24.20
C ARG A 248 8.25 16.66 -23.15
N ILE A 249 9.30 17.03 -22.41
CA ILE A 249 9.84 16.18 -21.34
C ILE A 249 8.80 15.98 -20.22
N ALA A 250 8.05 17.02 -19.82
CA ALA A 250 6.98 16.89 -18.83
C ALA A 250 5.86 15.96 -19.31
N GLN A 251 5.47 16.08 -20.57
CA GLN A 251 4.46 15.20 -21.17
C GLN A 251 4.96 13.76 -21.25
N LEU A 252 6.21 13.53 -21.69
CA LEU A 252 6.82 12.20 -21.71
C LEU A 252 6.89 11.59 -20.31
N ALA A 253 7.33 12.35 -19.31
CA ALA A 253 7.39 11.90 -17.94
C ALA A 253 6.01 11.51 -17.38
N SER A 254 4.99 12.34 -17.64
CA SER A 254 3.60 12.03 -17.26
C SER A 254 3.06 10.79 -17.97
N THR A 255 3.40 10.61 -19.26
CA THR A 255 2.99 9.43 -20.02
C THR A 255 3.66 8.16 -19.49
N VAL A 256 4.97 8.20 -19.21
CA VAL A 256 5.70 7.09 -18.60
C VAL A 256 5.13 6.75 -17.22
N ALA A 257 4.84 7.76 -16.40
CA ALA A 257 4.22 7.55 -15.10
C ALA A 257 2.83 6.88 -15.22
N LEU A 258 2.01 7.30 -16.19
CA LEU A 258 0.70 6.67 -16.44
C LEU A 258 0.84 5.21 -16.87
N ILE A 259 1.85 4.89 -17.68
CA ILE A 259 2.14 3.49 -18.08
C ILE A 259 2.53 2.67 -16.84
N ILE A 260 3.44 3.19 -16.01
CA ILE A 260 3.86 2.53 -14.76
C ILE A 260 2.66 2.33 -13.83
N PHE A 261 1.79 3.33 -13.66
CA PHE A 261 0.59 3.21 -12.85
C PHE A 261 -0.40 2.18 -13.40
N SER A 262 -0.61 2.17 -14.73
CA SER A 262 -1.48 1.17 -15.37
C SER A 262 -0.95 -0.25 -15.18
N TYR A 263 0.37 -0.43 -15.32
CA TYR A 263 1.03 -1.70 -15.06
C TYR A 263 0.90 -2.12 -13.57
N SER A 264 1.02 -1.16 -12.66
CA SER A 264 0.86 -1.43 -11.21
C SER A 264 -0.57 -1.86 -10.86
N ILE A 265 -1.58 -1.23 -11.47
CA ILE A 265 -2.99 -1.66 -11.32
C ILE A 265 -3.18 -3.08 -11.88
N TYR A 266 -2.60 -3.37 -13.04
CA TYR A 266 -2.62 -4.74 -13.59
C TYR A 266 -1.98 -5.74 -12.62
N THR A 267 -0.82 -5.41 -12.06
CA THR A 267 -0.11 -6.25 -11.07
C THR A 267 -0.95 -6.46 -9.81
N PHE A 268 -1.63 -5.41 -9.34
CA PHE A 268 -2.55 -5.52 -8.22
C PHE A 268 -3.69 -6.52 -8.49
N VAL A 269 -4.30 -6.45 -9.66
CA VAL A 269 -5.36 -7.39 -10.06
C VAL A 269 -4.83 -8.82 -10.13
N GLN A 270 -3.59 -9.02 -10.59
CA GLN A 270 -2.97 -10.34 -10.62
C GLN A 270 -2.69 -10.87 -9.20
N LEU A 271 -2.14 -10.05 -8.33
CA LEU A 271 -1.94 -10.39 -6.90
C LEU A 271 -3.27 -10.73 -6.22
N TYR A 272 -4.33 -9.96 -6.49
CA TYR A 272 -5.66 -10.25 -5.95
C TYR A 272 -6.17 -11.62 -6.40
N LYS A 273 -6.02 -11.96 -7.67
CA LYS A 273 -6.41 -13.28 -8.21
C LYS A 273 -5.57 -14.41 -7.62
N GLU A 274 -4.27 -14.21 -7.47
CA GLU A 274 -3.35 -15.17 -6.87
C GLU A 274 -3.70 -15.43 -5.40
N ASN A 275 -3.88 -14.39 -4.60
CA ASN A 275 -4.27 -14.50 -3.19
C ASN A 275 -5.65 -15.15 -3.02
N THR A 276 -6.62 -14.81 -3.89
CA THR A 276 -7.95 -15.43 -3.85
C THR A 276 -7.85 -16.93 -4.14
N PHE A 277 -7.06 -17.30 -5.14
CA PHE A 277 -6.82 -18.71 -5.47
C PHE A 277 -6.12 -19.45 -4.31
N GLU A 278 -5.12 -18.84 -3.67
CA GLU A 278 -4.42 -19.42 -2.53
C GLU A 278 -5.37 -19.60 -1.34
N GLN A 279 -6.21 -18.61 -1.01
CA GLN A 279 -7.20 -18.70 0.07
C GLN A 279 -8.25 -19.77 -0.20
N ASN A 280 -8.77 -19.83 -1.41
CA ASN A 280 -9.74 -20.86 -1.80
C ASN A 280 -9.09 -22.25 -1.77
N SER A 281 -7.86 -22.39 -2.24
CA SER A 281 -7.09 -23.62 -2.17
C SER A 281 -6.86 -24.06 -0.73
N MET A 282 -6.52 -23.15 0.17
CA MET A 282 -6.36 -23.44 1.60
C MET A 282 -7.68 -23.85 2.25
N LYS A 283 -8.78 -23.20 1.90
CA LYS A 283 -10.11 -23.58 2.37
C LYS A 283 -10.48 -25.02 1.92
N TYR A 284 -10.28 -25.31 0.64
CA TYR A 284 -10.46 -26.65 0.10
C TYR A 284 -9.63 -27.71 0.85
N ILE A 285 -8.34 -27.42 1.10
CA ILE A 285 -7.45 -28.33 1.82
C ILE A 285 -7.94 -28.57 3.25
N ASN A 286 -8.34 -27.53 3.95
CA ASN A 286 -8.85 -27.64 5.32
C ASN A 286 -10.18 -28.43 5.39
N ASP A 287 -11.05 -28.24 4.41
CA ASP A 287 -12.31 -28.98 4.33
C ASP A 287 -12.06 -30.47 3.99
N LEU A 288 -11.08 -30.76 3.12
CA LEU A 288 -10.62 -32.11 2.81
C LEU A 288 -10.04 -32.80 4.07
N GLU A 289 -9.15 -32.12 4.81
CA GLU A 289 -8.59 -32.65 6.06
C GLU A 289 -9.67 -33.00 7.10
N LYS A 290 -10.65 -32.09 7.28
CA LYS A 290 -11.76 -32.31 8.22
C LYS A 290 -12.66 -33.46 7.82
N ALA A 291 -12.97 -33.60 6.53
CA ALA A 291 -13.89 -34.60 6.03
C ALA A 291 -13.28 -36.00 5.98
N THR A 292 -12.00 -36.11 5.64
CA THR A 292 -11.35 -37.42 5.43
C THR A 292 -10.50 -37.87 6.62
N GLY A 293 -10.15 -36.97 7.54
CA GLY A 293 -9.20 -37.24 8.63
C GLY A 293 -7.78 -37.48 8.16
N ALA A 294 -7.43 -37.13 6.92
CA ALA A 294 -6.10 -37.26 6.36
C ALA A 294 -5.21 -36.12 6.88
N GLY A 295 -4.06 -36.46 7.47
CA GLY A 295 -3.06 -35.45 7.85
C GLY A 295 -2.26 -34.98 6.64
N ILE A 296 -2.34 -33.71 6.26
CA ILE A 296 -1.60 -33.15 5.12
C ILE A 296 -0.32 -32.50 5.65
N ILE A 297 0.84 -33.03 5.22
CA ILE A 297 2.17 -32.55 5.67
C ILE A 297 2.73 -31.50 4.74
N SER A 298 2.53 -31.64 3.43
CA SER A 298 3.04 -30.70 2.46
C SER A 298 1.94 -30.22 1.54
N LYS A 299 1.89 -28.89 1.39
CA LYS A 299 0.90 -28.17 0.57
C LYS A 299 1.68 -27.30 -0.41
N LYS A 300 1.65 -27.61 -1.70
CA LYS A 300 2.24 -26.77 -2.73
C LYS A 300 1.15 -26.29 -3.67
N ILE A 301 0.82 -25.00 -3.55
CA ILE A 301 -0.18 -24.32 -4.38
C ILE A 301 0.56 -23.56 -5.47
N ASN A 302 0.21 -23.80 -6.72
CA ASN A 302 0.77 -23.11 -7.87
C ASN A 302 -0.34 -22.39 -8.63
N TYR A 303 -0.37 -21.07 -8.53
CA TYR A 303 -1.38 -20.24 -9.20
C TYR A 303 -1.22 -20.23 -10.72
N VAL A 304 0.02 -20.25 -11.25
CA VAL A 304 0.30 -20.19 -12.69
C VAL A 304 -0.27 -21.42 -13.38
N ASP A 305 -0.01 -22.60 -12.82
CA ASP A 305 -0.45 -23.88 -13.38
C ASP A 305 -1.86 -24.28 -12.89
N LYS A 306 -2.47 -23.48 -12.02
CA LYS A 306 -3.75 -23.79 -11.35
C LYS A 306 -3.76 -25.17 -10.70
N LYS A 307 -2.67 -25.49 -10.01
CA LYS A 307 -2.42 -26.82 -9.47
C LYS A 307 -2.17 -26.79 -7.96
N ILE A 308 -2.73 -27.79 -7.28
CA ILE A 308 -2.53 -28.02 -5.85
C ILE A 308 -1.89 -29.42 -5.72
N ASP A 309 -0.65 -29.48 -5.23
CA ASP A 309 0.03 -30.73 -4.91
C ASP A 309 -0.01 -30.93 -3.40
N LEU A 310 -0.57 -32.07 -2.97
CA LEU A 310 -0.73 -32.40 -1.56
C LEU A 310 0.01 -33.70 -1.25
N VAL A 311 0.72 -33.71 -0.12
CA VAL A 311 1.33 -34.92 0.44
C VAL A 311 0.65 -35.22 1.76
N ASN A 312 -0.06 -36.35 1.82
CA ASN A 312 -0.75 -36.80 3.04
C ASN A 312 0.01 -37.90 3.76
N ILE A 313 -0.15 -37.97 5.09
CA ILE A 313 0.28 -39.07 5.97
C ILE A 313 -0.94 -39.61 6.69
N GLY A 314 -0.88 -40.91 6.97
CA GLY A 314 -1.94 -41.64 7.67
C GLY A 314 -2.91 -42.31 6.71
N LYS A 315 -4.21 -42.07 6.85
CA LYS A 315 -5.24 -42.70 6.02
C LYS A 315 -5.07 -42.32 4.54
N LYS A 316 -4.81 -43.31 3.68
CA LYS A 316 -4.84 -43.07 2.22
C LYS A 316 -6.28 -42.78 1.80
N LEU A 317 -6.46 -41.73 0.96
CA LEU A 317 -7.73 -41.44 0.32
C LEU A 317 -8.07 -42.60 -0.63
N THR A 318 -9.27 -43.13 -0.55
CA THR A 318 -9.80 -44.10 -1.50
C THR A 318 -9.96 -43.46 -2.88
N GLU A 319 -9.98 -44.27 -3.95
CA GLU A 319 -10.17 -43.74 -5.30
C GLU A 319 -11.50 -42.97 -5.43
N ALA A 320 -12.56 -43.47 -4.76
CA ALA A 320 -13.85 -42.79 -4.73
C ALA A 320 -13.77 -41.41 -4.06
N GLU A 321 -13.14 -41.30 -2.90
CA GLU A 321 -12.89 -40.03 -2.21
C GLU A 321 -12.03 -39.06 -3.08
N GLN A 322 -11.02 -39.57 -3.78
CA GLN A 322 -10.21 -38.75 -4.67
C GLN A 322 -11.01 -38.18 -5.83
N VAL A 323 -11.88 -38.97 -6.44
CA VAL A 323 -12.75 -38.53 -7.55
C VAL A 323 -13.77 -37.51 -7.05
N GLU A 324 -14.40 -37.77 -5.91
CA GLU A 324 -15.35 -36.83 -5.29
C GLU A 324 -14.70 -35.49 -5.00
N TRP A 325 -13.56 -35.46 -4.32
CA TRP A 325 -12.88 -34.23 -3.96
C TRP A 325 -12.31 -33.50 -5.19
N LYS A 326 -11.87 -34.19 -6.22
CA LYS A 326 -11.51 -33.57 -7.51
C LYS A 326 -12.70 -32.89 -8.18
N SER A 327 -13.91 -33.43 -8.07
CA SER A 327 -15.10 -32.77 -8.63
C SER A 327 -15.48 -31.50 -7.87
N LYS A 328 -15.31 -31.49 -6.55
CA LYS A 328 -15.57 -30.31 -5.68
C LYS A 328 -14.55 -29.16 -5.88
N LEU A 329 -13.40 -29.42 -6.50
CA LEU A 329 -12.43 -28.36 -6.83
C LEU A 329 -13.01 -27.20 -7.66
N LYS A 330 -14.12 -27.42 -8.37
CA LYS A 330 -14.79 -26.39 -9.17
C LYS A 330 -15.65 -25.44 -8.33
N GLU A 331 -15.93 -25.79 -7.07
CA GLU A 331 -16.77 -25.00 -6.16
C GLU A 331 -15.97 -23.96 -5.35
N TYR A 332 -14.64 -24.11 -5.34
CA TYR A 332 -13.70 -23.23 -4.67
C TYR A 332 -12.94 -22.34 -5.66
#